data_c67311e4e4f91ec644964958fc937241
#
_entry.id   c67311e4e4f91ec644964958fc937241
#
_cell.length_a   1.000
_cell.length_b   1.000
_cell.length_c   1.000
_cell.angle_alpha   90.00
_cell.angle_beta   90.00
_cell.angle_gamma   90.00
#
_symmetry.space_group_name_H-M   'P 1'
#
loop_
_entity.id
_entity.type
_entity.pdbx_description
1 polymer ?
#
loop_
_entity_poly.entity_id
_entity_poly.type
_entity_poly.pdbx_seq_one_letter_code
_entity_poly.pdbx_strand_id
1 'polypeptide(L)'
;SSETFAKLEVRNLDAWVNAFMRSRKLEHRIVYDRKQDAAHQAWQAALAVKDSALDLPDNFYEQELEQVVLAQGITTLDQYRTARRTGRGVILGRAKRDAVWPVFEEYRGQLASRKLKEVDDAYREVADVLSAEAGSAKPLYSAVVADETQDLGPQALRLLRALVPAGPNDL
;
A
#
# COMPACT_ATOMS: atom_id res chain seq x y z
N SER A 1 -8.22 24.55 -27.80
CA SER A 1 -7.33 24.32 -28.93
C SER A 1 -6.88 22.87 -28.96
N SER A 2 -6.68 22.32 -30.15
CA SER A 2 -6.36 20.90 -30.41
C SER A 2 -5.09 20.41 -29.70
N GLU A 3 -4.08 21.24 -29.53
CA GLU A 3 -2.79 20.91 -28.92
C GLU A 3 -2.90 20.69 -27.38
N THR A 4 -3.84 21.31 -26.70
CA THR A 4 -4.02 21.16 -25.25
C THR A 4 -4.64 19.80 -24.92
N PHE A 5 -5.57 19.32 -25.74
CA PHE A 5 -6.18 18.00 -25.58
C PHE A 5 -5.23 16.83 -25.89
N ALA A 6 -4.25 17.04 -26.78
CA ALA A 6 -3.25 16.01 -27.07
C ALA A 6 -2.30 15.70 -25.89
N LYS A 7 -2.29 16.55 -24.85
CA LYS A 7 -1.49 16.37 -23.62
C LYS A 7 -2.30 15.89 -22.42
N LEU A 8 -3.61 15.70 -22.58
CA LEU A 8 -4.49 15.18 -21.53
C LEU A 8 -4.49 13.65 -21.59
N GLU A 9 -4.18 13.02 -20.46
CA GLU A 9 -4.25 11.58 -20.29
C GLU A 9 -5.30 11.29 -19.21
N VAL A 10 -6.31 10.50 -19.55
CA VAL A 10 -7.34 10.03 -18.59
C VAL A 10 -7.14 8.55 -18.36
N ARG A 11 -6.87 8.15 -17.14
CA ARG A 11 -6.62 6.76 -16.78
C ARG A 11 -7.18 6.39 -15.41
N ASN A 12 -7.52 5.12 -15.26
CA ASN A 12 -7.73 4.52 -13.96
C ASN A 12 -6.37 4.36 -13.25
N LEU A 13 -6.31 4.67 -11.94
CA LEU A 13 -5.07 4.65 -11.17
C LEU A 13 -4.44 3.25 -11.13
N ASP A 14 -5.23 2.21 -10.92
CA ASP A 14 -4.73 0.82 -10.88
C ASP A 14 -4.14 0.39 -12.22
N ALA A 15 -4.80 0.75 -13.31
CA ALA A 15 -4.31 0.45 -14.66
C ALA A 15 -2.98 1.17 -14.93
N TRP A 16 -2.86 2.41 -14.46
CA TRP A 16 -1.63 3.19 -14.56
C TRP A 16 -0.49 2.56 -13.74
N VAL A 17 -0.74 2.19 -12.48
CA VAL A 17 0.24 1.53 -11.59
C VAL A 17 0.72 0.22 -12.18
N ASN A 18 -0.20 -0.62 -12.66
CA ASN A 18 0.16 -1.88 -13.31
C ASN A 18 1.05 -1.68 -14.56
N ALA A 19 0.77 -0.65 -15.37
CA ALA A 19 1.60 -0.31 -16.52
C ALA A 19 2.99 0.19 -16.11
N PHE A 20 3.06 1.06 -15.09
CA PHE A 20 4.31 1.57 -14.54
C PHE A 20 5.17 0.43 -13.98
N MET A 21 4.61 -0.43 -13.14
CA MET A 21 5.31 -1.57 -12.56
C MET A 21 5.88 -2.50 -13.65
N ARG A 22 5.11 -2.80 -14.70
CA ARG A 22 5.61 -3.58 -15.84
C ARG A 22 6.77 -2.89 -16.56
N SER A 23 6.68 -1.58 -16.78
CA SER A 23 7.75 -0.80 -17.43
C SER A 23 9.07 -0.83 -16.63
N ARG A 24 8.97 -0.96 -15.32
CA ARG A 24 10.12 -1.03 -14.38
C ARG A 24 10.53 -2.47 -14.03
N LYS A 25 9.92 -3.48 -14.67
CA LYS A 25 10.14 -4.91 -14.40
C LYS A 25 9.89 -5.30 -12.94
N LEU A 26 8.96 -4.61 -12.28
CA LEU A 26 8.47 -4.95 -10.95
C LEU A 26 7.38 -6.02 -11.11
N GLU A 27 7.79 -7.28 -11.17
CA GLU A 27 6.94 -8.41 -11.54
C GLU A 27 6.07 -8.90 -10.37
N HIS A 28 5.05 -8.13 -10.01
CA HIS A 28 4.04 -8.56 -9.03
C HIS A 28 2.64 -8.34 -9.58
N ARG A 29 1.75 -9.30 -9.35
CA ARG A 29 0.31 -9.13 -9.58
C ARG A 29 -0.31 -8.50 -8.33
N ILE A 30 -1.10 -7.44 -8.52
CA ILE A 30 -1.76 -6.74 -7.43
C ILE A 30 -2.95 -7.55 -6.92
N VAL A 31 -3.08 -7.66 -5.60
CA VAL A 31 -4.20 -8.28 -4.90
C VAL A 31 -5.25 -7.20 -4.63
N TYR A 32 -6.40 -7.32 -5.26
CA TYR A 32 -7.56 -6.44 -5.05
C TYR A 32 -8.60 -7.05 -4.10
N ASP A 33 -8.59 -8.36 -3.97
CA ASP A 33 -9.47 -9.10 -3.08
C ASP A 33 -8.70 -10.23 -2.40
N ARG A 34 -8.49 -10.09 -1.10
CA ARG A 34 -7.78 -11.06 -0.24
C ARG A 34 -8.52 -12.37 -0.06
N LYS A 35 -9.83 -12.40 -0.37
CA LYS A 35 -10.67 -13.60 -0.23
C LYS A 35 -10.55 -14.54 -1.42
N GLN A 36 -9.81 -14.14 -2.47
CA GLN A 36 -9.66 -14.95 -3.69
C GLN A 36 -8.34 -15.74 -3.70
N ASP A 37 -8.44 -17.00 -4.09
CA ASP A 37 -7.36 -17.90 -4.51
C ASP A 37 -6.06 -17.84 -3.67
N ALA A 38 -4.96 -17.50 -4.33
CA ALA A 38 -3.62 -17.53 -3.75
C ALA A 38 -3.41 -16.47 -2.66
N ALA A 39 -4.14 -15.35 -2.70
CA ALA A 39 -4.10 -14.33 -1.64
C ALA A 39 -4.79 -14.83 -0.37
N HIS A 40 -5.92 -15.54 -0.52
CA HIS A 40 -6.59 -16.18 0.62
C HIS A 40 -5.71 -17.24 1.27
N GLN A 41 -5.08 -18.11 0.47
CA GLN A 41 -4.14 -19.11 0.99
C GLN A 41 -2.95 -18.47 1.72
N ALA A 42 -2.41 -17.37 1.18
CA ALA A 42 -1.34 -16.62 1.83
C ALA A 42 -1.79 -16.04 3.19
N TRP A 43 -3.02 -15.53 3.25
CA TRP A 43 -3.59 -15.00 4.49
C TRP A 43 -3.82 -16.10 5.53
N GLN A 44 -4.37 -17.25 5.13
CA GLN A 44 -4.55 -18.40 6.02
C GLN A 44 -3.22 -18.93 6.58
N ALA A 45 -2.18 -19.00 5.74
CA ALA A 45 -0.84 -19.40 6.17
C ALA A 45 -0.28 -18.38 7.20
N ALA A 46 -0.50 -17.09 6.99
CA ALA A 46 -0.09 -16.05 7.92
C ALA A 46 -0.83 -16.15 9.27
N LEU A 47 -2.13 -16.40 9.26
CA LEU A 47 -2.90 -16.58 10.49
C LEU A 47 -2.46 -17.82 11.29
N ALA A 48 -1.89 -18.83 10.64
CA ALA A 48 -1.39 -20.02 11.32
C ALA A 48 -0.18 -19.74 12.25
N VAL A 49 0.54 -18.64 12.05
CA VAL A 49 1.67 -18.24 12.92
C VAL A 49 1.28 -17.28 14.03
N LYS A 50 -0.02 -16.98 14.18
CA LYS A 50 -0.50 -16.09 15.26
C LYS A 50 -0.20 -16.67 16.64
N ASP A 51 0.19 -15.82 17.56
CA ASP A 51 0.35 -16.19 18.97
C ASP A 51 -1.01 -16.40 19.62
N SER A 52 -1.34 -17.66 19.91
CA SER A 52 -2.60 -18.05 20.56
C SER A 52 -2.77 -17.46 21.97
N ALA A 53 -1.67 -17.11 22.64
CA ALA A 53 -1.72 -16.51 23.97
C ALA A 53 -2.28 -15.09 23.98
N LEU A 54 -2.33 -14.41 22.81
CA LEU A 54 -2.92 -13.09 22.70
C LEU A 54 -4.45 -13.08 22.72
N ASP A 55 -5.08 -14.21 22.44
CA ASP A 55 -6.54 -14.37 22.36
C ASP A 55 -7.21 -13.31 21.46
N LEU A 56 -6.56 -13.02 20.30
CA LEU A 56 -7.05 -12.06 19.32
C LEU A 56 -7.74 -12.82 18.17
N PRO A 57 -8.97 -12.43 17.78
CA PRO A 57 -9.68 -13.08 16.68
C PRO A 57 -9.06 -12.73 15.32
N ASP A 58 -9.28 -13.56 14.29
CA ASP A 58 -8.70 -13.38 12.96
C ASP A 58 -9.06 -12.04 12.33
N ASN A 59 -10.30 -11.56 12.51
CA ASN A 59 -10.73 -10.26 12.02
C ASN A 59 -9.97 -9.08 12.64
N PHE A 60 -9.39 -9.25 13.85
CA PHE A 60 -8.50 -8.25 14.42
C PHE A 60 -7.25 -8.06 13.55
N TYR A 61 -6.63 -9.17 13.13
CA TYR A 61 -5.42 -9.11 12.28
C TYR A 61 -5.73 -8.52 10.91
N GLU A 62 -6.88 -8.87 10.31
CA GLU A 62 -7.32 -8.31 9.02
C GLU A 62 -7.48 -6.79 9.11
N GLN A 63 -8.22 -6.31 10.08
CA GLN A 63 -8.42 -4.88 10.29
C GLN A 63 -7.12 -4.15 10.67
N GLU A 64 -6.25 -4.78 11.45
CA GLU A 64 -4.97 -4.20 11.82
C GLU A 64 -4.03 -4.07 10.61
N LEU A 65 -4.02 -5.09 9.75
CA LEU A 65 -3.31 -5.02 8.48
C LEU A 65 -3.81 -3.84 7.64
N GLU A 66 -5.12 -3.73 7.41
CA GLU A 66 -5.71 -2.71 6.55
C GLU A 66 -5.56 -1.30 7.11
N GLN A 67 -6.02 -1.10 8.36
CA GLN A 67 -6.19 0.24 8.92
C GLN A 67 -4.90 0.80 9.54
N VAL A 68 -3.92 -0.04 9.82
CA VAL A 68 -2.68 0.40 10.47
C VAL A 68 -1.48 0.12 9.57
N VAL A 69 -1.26 -1.13 9.18
CA VAL A 69 -0.03 -1.53 8.49
C VAL A 69 0.00 -1.00 7.06
N LEU A 70 -1.00 -1.33 6.27
CA LEU A 70 -1.09 -0.91 4.86
C LEU A 70 -1.36 0.59 4.76
N ALA A 71 -2.36 1.10 5.48
CA ALA A 71 -2.73 2.52 5.42
C ALA A 71 -1.55 3.46 5.75
N GLN A 72 -0.68 3.09 6.71
CA GLN A 72 0.49 3.90 7.07
C GLN A 72 1.76 3.49 6.32
N GLY A 73 1.70 2.50 5.42
CA GLY A 73 2.86 2.02 4.65
C GLY A 73 3.96 1.40 5.53
N ILE A 74 3.56 0.74 6.62
CA ILE A 74 4.49 0.14 7.59
C ILE A 74 5.10 -1.12 6.98
N THR A 75 6.43 -1.21 7.01
CA THR A 75 7.18 -2.33 6.44
C THR A 75 8.09 -3.04 7.45
N THR A 76 8.27 -2.46 8.63
CA THR A 76 9.16 -3.01 9.66
C THR A 76 8.47 -3.04 11.03
N LEU A 77 8.94 -3.95 11.91
CA LEU A 77 8.49 -4.03 13.29
C LEU A 77 8.66 -2.72 14.05
N ASP A 78 9.78 -2.01 13.85
CA ASP A 78 10.03 -0.76 14.57
C ASP A 78 9.06 0.35 14.17
N GLN A 79 8.68 0.42 12.89
CA GLN A 79 7.60 1.29 12.44
C GLN A 79 6.27 0.89 13.06
N TYR A 80 5.97 -0.41 13.13
CA TYR A 80 4.72 -0.91 13.73
C TYR A 80 4.65 -0.62 15.23
N ARG A 81 5.77 -0.72 15.96
CA ARG A 81 5.85 -0.38 17.38
C ARG A 81 5.42 1.05 17.68
N THR A 82 5.68 1.98 16.75
CA THR A 82 5.38 3.41 16.89
C THR A 82 4.13 3.85 16.13
N ALA A 83 3.49 2.94 15.38
CA ALA A 83 2.33 3.23 14.55
C ALA A 83 1.16 3.83 15.35
N ARG A 84 0.48 4.80 14.74
CA ARG A 84 -0.76 5.35 15.28
C ARG A 84 -1.90 4.35 15.09
N ARG A 85 -2.70 4.16 16.14
CA ARG A 85 -3.83 3.23 16.15
C ARG A 85 -5.12 3.93 16.58
N THR A 86 -5.33 5.14 16.06
CA THR A 86 -6.52 5.95 16.34
C THR A 86 -7.78 5.20 15.88
N GLY A 87 -8.81 5.14 16.73
CA GLY A 87 -10.07 4.45 16.42
C GLY A 87 -10.04 2.92 16.59
N ARG A 88 -8.89 2.32 16.94
CA ARG A 88 -8.78 0.88 17.23
C ARG A 88 -9.18 0.60 18.69
N GLY A 89 -10.23 -0.20 18.90
CA GLY A 89 -10.76 -0.49 20.23
C GLY A 89 -9.80 -1.28 21.15
N VAL A 90 -8.88 -2.07 20.57
CA VAL A 90 -7.93 -2.89 21.33
C VAL A 90 -6.62 -2.13 21.53
N ILE A 91 -6.22 -1.94 22.79
CA ILE A 91 -4.92 -1.32 23.11
C ILE A 91 -3.82 -2.38 22.98
N LEU A 92 -2.83 -2.12 22.15
CA LEU A 92 -1.63 -2.94 22.01
C LEU A 92 -0.42 -2.21 22.57
N GLY A 93 0.08 -2.68 23.72
CA GLY A 93 1.40 -2.32 24.21
C GLY A 93 2.52 -2.93 23.33
N ARG A 94 3.77 -2.53 23.57
CA ARG A 94 4.92 -2.93 22.74
C ARG A 94 5.05 -4.46 22.61
N ALA A 95 5.01 -5.19 23.70
CA ALA A 95 5.14 -6.65 23.68
C ALA A 95 4.03 -7.33 22.83
N LYS A 96 2.78 -6.85 22.91
CA LYS A 96 1.69 -7.38 22.09
C LYS A 96 1.89 -7.03 20.61
N ARG A 97 2.43 -5.87 20.29
CA ARG A 97 2.77 -5.51 18.89
C ARG A 97 3.86 -6.43 18.34
N ASP A 98 4.88 -6.74 19.15
CA ASP A 98 5.95 -7.65 18.79
C ASP A 98 5.41 -9.06 18.49
N ALA A 99 4.41 -9.52 19.25
CA ALA A 99 3.77 -10.80 19.05
C ALA A 99 2.74 -10.85 17.90
N VAL A 100 2.17 -9.71 17.51
CA VAL A 100 1.26 -9.58 16.36
C VAL A 100 2.01 -9.50 15.04
N TRP A 101 3.15 -8.81 15.00
CA TRP A 101 3.90 -8.48 13.78
C TRP A 101 4.28 -9.68 12.91
N PRO A 102 4.68 -10.85 13.44
CA PRO A 102 5.03 -12.02 12.63
C PRO A 102 3.94 -12.46 11.64
N VAL A 103 2.66 -12.24 11.95
CA VAL A 103 1.57 -12.54 11.03
C VAL A 103 1.67 -11.69 9.75
N PHE A 104 2.01 -10.42 9.87
CA PHE A 104 2.13 -9.52 8.73
C PHE A 104 3.40 -9.77 7.91
N GLU A 105 4.50 -10.14 8.57
CA GLU A 105 5.73 -10.57 7.90
C GLU A 105 5.50 -11.85 7.11
N GLU A 106 4.88 -12.85 7.73
CA GLU A 106 4.54 -14.12 7.07
C GLU A 106 3.61 -13.87 5.87
N TYR A 107 2.58 -13.05 6.04
CA TYR A 107 1.66 -12.71 4.93
C TYR A 107 2.40 -12.13 3.73
N ARG A 108 3.26 -11.13 3.95
CA ARG A 108 4.06 -10.54 2.87
C ARG A 108 5.04 -11.52 2.26
N GLY A 109 5.65 -12.40 3.06
CA GLY A 109 6.50 -13.49 2.58
C GLY A 109 5.75 -14.45 1.68
N GLN A 110 4.54 -14.84 2.08
CA GLN A 110 3.65 -15.70 1.30
C GLN A 110 3.19 -15.04 0.00
N LEU A 111 2.88 -13.74 0.02
CA LEU A 111 2.56 -12.98 -1.20
C LEU A 111 3.77 -12.91 -2.14
N ALA A 112 4.93 -12.55 -1.62
CA ALA A 112 6.16 -12.42 -2.41
C ALA A 112 6.54 -13.74 -3.10
N SER A 113 6.44 -14.88 -2.40
CA SER A 113 6.70 -16.21 -3.00
C SER A 113 5.79 -16.55 -4.17
N ARG A 114 4.59 -15.93 -4.22
CA ARG A 114 3.58 -16.10 -5.28
C ARG A 114 3.61 -14.95 -6.31
N LYS A 115 4.59 -14.05 -6.23
CA LYS A 115 4.65 -12.83 -7.03
C LYS A 115 3.36 -11.99 -6.92
N LEU A 116 2.81 -11.90 -5.73
CA LEU A 116 1.65 -11.09 -5.38
C LEU A 116 2.06 -9.91 -4.50
N LYS A 117 1.26 -8.84 -4.51
CA LYS A 117 1.45 -7.66 -3.69
C LYS A 117 0.11 -6.99 -3.37
N GLU A 118 -0.08 -6.51 -2.15
CA GLU A 118 -1.22 -5.68 -1.78
C GLU A 118 -1.23 -4.38 -2.58
N VAL A 119 -2.43 -3.88 -2.87
CA VAL A 119 -2.60 -2.64 -3.66
C VAL A 119 -1.91 -1.44 -3.00
N ASP A 120 -2.05 -1.29 -1.68
CA ASP A 120 -1.39 -0.20 -0.95
C ASP A 120 0.14 -0.34 -0.92
N ASP A 121 0.67 -1.55 -0.82
CA ASP A 121 2.11 -1.80 -0.93
C ASP A 121 2.62 -1.51 -2.35
N ALA A 122 1.82 -1.76 -3.38
CA ALA A 122 2.16 -1.39 -4.76
C ALA A 122 2.18 0.13 -4.94
N TYR A 123 1.16 0.84 -4.44
CA TYR A 123 1.11 2.30 -4.48
C TYR A 123 2.30 2.93 -3.74
N ARG A 124 2.60 2.42 -2.55
CA ARG A 124 3.76 2.87 -1.76
C ARG A 124 5.06 2.68 -2.52
N GLU A 125 5.29 1.49 -3.08
CA GLU A 125 6.53 1.18 -3.83
C GLU A 125 6.69 2.09 -5.04
N VAL A 126 5.64 2.30 -5.82
CA VAL A 126 5.67 3.20 -6.98
C VAL A 126 5.93 4.64 -6.53
N ALA A 127 5.30 5.10 -5.44
CA ALA A 127 5.57 6.43 -4.88
C ALA A 127 7.03 6.57 -4.41
N ASP A 128 7.61 5.53 -3.80
CA ASP A 128 9.01 5.52 -3.36
C ASP A 128 9.97 5.62 -4.57
N VAL A 129 9.70 4.85 -5.64
CA VAL A 129 10.50 4.93 -6.89
C VAL A 129 10.43 6.33 -7.49
N LEU A 130 9.23 6.91 -7.62
CA LEU A 130 9.06 8.26 -8.17
C LEU A 130 9.75 9.31 -7.30
N SER A 131 9.66 9.19 -5.98
CA SER A 131 10.30 10.12 -5.05
C SER A 131 11.83 10.04 -5.11
N ALA A 132 12.39 8.85 -5.30
CA ALA A 132 13.82 8.67 -5.47
C ALA A 132 14.32 9.26 -6.81
N GLU A 133 13.49 9.25 -7.85
CA GLU A 133 13.80 9.82 -9.17
C GLU A 133 13.57 11.33 -9.25
N ALA A 134 12.81 11.95 -8.35
CA ALA A 134 12.37 13.35 -8.41
C ALA A 134 13.50 14.38 -8.48
N GLY A 135 14.71 14.04 -8.03
CA GLY A 135 15.90 14.91 -8.12
C GLY A 135 16.67 14.79 -9.43
N SER A 136 16.43 13.76 -10.23
CA SER A 136 17.23 13.43 -11.42
C SER A 136 16.41 13.29 -12.71
N ALA A 137 15.11 13.12 -12.62
CA ALA A 137 14.21 12.94 -13.76
C ALA A 137 13.19 14.08 -13.87
N LYS A 138 12.77 14.38 -15.11
CA LYS A 138 11.65 15.30 -15.35
C LYS A 138 10.37 14.70 -14.78
N PRO A 139 9.53 15.50 -14.09
CA PRO A 139 8.23 15.04 -13.60
C PRO A 139 7.40 14.42 -14.73
N LEU A 140 6.68 13.33 -14.40
CA LEU A 140 5.86 12.63 -15.39
C LEU A 140 4.67 13.48 -15.86
N TYR A 141 4.09 14.25 -14.94
CA TYR A 141 2.95 15.13 -15.21
C TYR A 141 3.21 16.52 -14.63
N SER A 142 2.64 17.54 -15.26
CA SER A 142 2.64 18.92 -14.74
C SER A 142 1.52 19.17 -13.76
N ALA A 143 0.42 18.43 -13.85
CA ALA A 143 -0.71 18.46 -12.97
C ALA A 143 -1.45 17.12 -12.99
N VAL A 144 -2.08 16.76 -11.88
CA VAL A 144 -2.97 15.60 -11.74
C VAL A 144 -4.29 16.11 -11.18
N VAL A 145 -5.39 15.68 -11.79
CA VAL A 145 -6.74 15.86 -11.26
C VAL A 145 -7.29 14.47 -10.96
N ALA A 146 -7.65 14.22 -9.72
CA ALA A 146 -8.25 12.97 -9.29
C ALA A 146 -9.72 13.16 -8.96
N ASP A 147 -10.55 12.28 -9.49
CA ASP A 147 -11.98 12.17 -9.16
C ASP A 147 -12.17 11.14 -8.04
N GLU A 148 -13.28 11.23 -7.31
CA GLU A 148 -13.66 10.32 -6.21
C GLU A 148 -12.55 10.13 -5.16
N THR A 149 -11.85 11.21 -4.82
CA THR A 149 -10.70 11.15 -3.89
C THR A 149 -11.05 10.66 -2.49
N GLN A 150 -12.34 10.73 -2.08
CA GLN A 150 -12.81 10.18 -0.81
C GLN A 150 -12.67 8.65 -0.72
N ASP A 151 -12.59 7.95 -1.86
CA ASP A 151 -12.43 6.51 -1.93
C ASP A 151 -10.96 6.07 -1.94
N LEU A 152 -10.03 7.04 -2.04
CA LEU A 152 -8.60 6.78 -2.10
C LEU A 152 -7.99 6.65 -0.71
N GLY A 153 -7.29 5.54 -0.50
CA GLY A 153 -6.48 5.33 0.71
C GLY A 153 -5.22 6.22 0.76
N PRO A 154 -4.56 6.33 1.93
CA PRO A 154 -3.40 7.20 2.10
C PRO A 154 -2.24 6.91 1.13
N GLN A 155 -2.01 5.65 0.76
CA GLN A 155 -0.94 5.30 -0.17
C GLN A 155 -1.24 5.71 -1.61
N ALA A 156 -2.52 5.67 -2.02
CA ALA A 156 -2.95 6.20 -3.31
C ALA A 156 -2.75 7.72 -3.38
N LEU A 157 -3.13 8.46 -2.33
CA LEU A 157 -2.92 9.90 -2.25
C LEU A 157 -1.41 10.26 -2.28
N ARG A 158 -0.59 9.50 -1.55
CA ARG A 158 0.87 9.64 -1.58
C ARG A 158 1.43 9.42 -2.98
N LEU A 159 0.93 8.42 -3.69
CA LEU A 159 1.32 8.15 -5.07
C LEU A 159 0.93 9.31 -6.00
N LEU A 160 -0.31 9.78 -5.93
CA LEU A 160 -0.77 10.92 -6.75
C LEU A 160 0.12 12.15 -6.52
N ARG A 161 0.49 12.40 -5.26
CA ARG A 161 1.40 13.50 -4.91
C ARG A 161 2.79 13.33 -5.53
N ALA A 162 3.30 12.10 -5.64
CA ALA A 162 4.61 11.81 -6.22
C ALA A 162 4.66 11.94 -7.75
N LEU A 163 3.52 12.00 -8.43
CA LEU A 163 3.44 12.13 -9.90
C LEU A 163 3.75 13.54 -10.40
N VAL A 164 3.64 14.55 -9.58
CA VAL A 164 3.77 15.97 -9.94
C VAL A 164 4.86 16.66 -9.12
N PRO A 165 5.47 17.74 -9.65
CA PRO A 165 6.43 18.53 -8.89
C PRO A 165 5.73 19.21 -7.70
N ALA A 166 6.51 19.58 -6.67
CA ALA A 166 6.01 20.39 -5.56
C ALA A 166 5.60 21.79 -6.08
N GLY A 167 4.44 22.26 -5.63
CA GLY A 167 3.88 23.54 -6.01
C GLY A 167 3.34 24.32 -4.80
N PRO A 168 3.14 25.65 -4.95
CA PRO A 168 2.69 26.50 -3.84
C PRO A 168 1.26 26.24 -3.37
N ASN A 169 0.44 25.55 -4.19
CA ASN A 169 -0.97 25.25 -3.89
C ASN A 169 -1.22 23.74 -3.82
N ASP A 170 -0.21 22.97 -3.45
CA ASP A 170 -0.37 21.53 -3.27
C ASP A 170 -1.21 21.21 -2.02
N LEU A 171 -2.02 20.15 -2.11
CA LEU A 171 -2.77 19.59 -1.01
C LEU A 171 -1.88 18.82 -0.03
#